data_f4d6e8ec84e626067044aa8f5279446b
#
_entry.id   f4d6e8ec84e626067044aa8f5279446b
#
_cell.length_a   1.000
_cell.length_b   1.000
_cell.length_c   1.000
_cell.angle_alpha   90.00
_cell.angle_beta   90.00
_cell.angle_gamma   90.00
#
_symmetry.space_group_name_H-M   'P 1'
#
loop_
_entity.id
_entity.type
_entity.pdbx_description
1 polymer ?
#
loop_
_entity_poly.entity_id
_entity_poly.type
_entity_poly.pdbx_seq_one_letter_code
_entity_poly.pdbx_strand_id
1 'polypeptide(L)'
;MKKALFLIALMLGSVTAFAQKMNKNEVKQLQAFAAQTSEKGGTNGEALKITDMSSPSTWEGITVENGRVVAIQWKDKHLAGELNLSGFTALKKVDVSRNAITSINVTGDAALSNLNASRNKLSNLTLSGNTALTDLSIYRNRLTDVNLTNTPLLTNLNCSNNLFVELSVANATTLKTLNCQGCHLEALNVEGCAQLKNLYCGYNKLTTINLFGVENLTNFNIDDNEISNLIISGLPSLSTFICSDNRMNTLALRNCNALIDVVCSYNDLTQFSVDNCPNIQYVDCSYNDLTSLTLSNQTFLQRLICNNNQLTMLDVSFDSALTYINCRYNYITDFRTIGCSNLSMVACQWNYXYLRGPRGSSSLSSPSSRXLFKPRRGXEIPERLX
;
A
#
# COMPACT_ATOMS: atom_id res chain seq x y z
N MET A 1 42.14 -14.37 -72.27
CA MET A 1 41.78 -14.04 -70.91
C MET A 1 40.30 -13.68 -70.86
N LYS A 2 39.49 -14.65 -70.44
CA LYS A 2 38.00 -14.48 -70.41
C LYS A 2 37.56 -13.96 -69.05
N LYS A 3 36.95 -12.78 -69.03
CA LYS A 3 36.32 -12.25 -67.82
C LYS A 3 34.95 -12.90 -67.62
N ALA A 4 34.81 -13.65 -66.57
CA ALA A 4 33.53 -14.20 -66.18
C ALA A 4 32.73 -13.12 -65.40
N LEU A 5 31.60 -12.75 -65.96
CA LEU A 5 30.62 -11.87 -65.30
C LEU A 5 29.77 -12.74 -64.37
N PHE A 6 29.86 -12.48 -63.07
CA PHE A 6 28.96 -13.08 -62.08
C PHE A 6 27.75 -12.22 -61.94
N LEU A 7 26.60 -12.68 -62.46
CA LEU A 7 25.30 -12.03 -62.25
C LEU A 7 24.75 -12.55 -60.95
N ILE A 8 24.75 -11.70 -59.90
CA ILE A 8 24.02 -11.98 -58.66
C ILE A 8 22.59 -11.53 -58.88
N ALA A 9 21.72 -12.50 -59.10
CA ALA A 9 20.28 -12.23 -59.08
C ALA A 9 19.82 -12.03 -57.66
N LEU A 10 19.57 -10.78 -57.26
CA LEU A 10 18.88 -10.46 -56.02
C LEU A 10 17.45 -10.90 -56.17
N MET A 11 17.10 -12.05 -55.66
CA MET A 11 15.68 -12.40 -55.49
C MET A 11 15.14 -11.56 -54.30
N LEU A 12 14.58 -10.42 -54.60
CA LEU A 12 13.69 -9.72 -53.69
C LEU A 12 12.39 -10.54 -53.63
N GLY A 13 12.43 -11.55 -52.77
CA GLY A 13 11.19 -12.18 -52.35
C GLY A 13 10.37 -11.17 -51.58
N SER A 14 9.36 -10.62 -52.21
CA SER A 14 8.33 -9.89 -51.52
C SER A 14 7.62 -10.89 -50.61
N VAL A 15 8.06 -10.96 -49.35
CA VAL A 15 7.26 -11.63 -48.33
C VAL A 15 6.06 -10.73 -48.14
N THR A 16 4.98 -11.00 -48.89
CA THR A 16 3.68 -10.50 -48.55
C THR A 16 3.35 -11.14 -47.19
N ALA A 17 3.59 -10.44 -46.14
CA ALA A 17 3.10 -10.84 -44.81
C ALA A 17 1.56 -10.82 -44.95
N PHE A 18 0.98 -11.98 -45.19
CA PHE A 18 -0.47 -12.12 -45.03
C PHE A 18 -0.79 -11.73 -43.60
N ALA A 19 -1.46 -10.61 -43.40
CA ALA A 19 -1.95 -10.22 -42.10
C ALA A 19 -2.77 -11.38 -41.55
N GLN A 20 -2.26 -12.06 -40.56
CA GLN A 20 -2.92 -13.23 -39.98
C GLN A 20 -4.27 -12.81 -39.44
N LYS A 21 -5.32 -13.51 -39.88
CA LYS A 21 -6.68 -13.21 -39.46
C LYS A 21 -6.81 -13.37 -37.96
N MET A 22 -7.44 -12.39 -37.30
CA MET A 22 -7.66 -12.43 -35.85
C MET A 22 -8.48 -13.66 -35.43
N ASN A 23 -8.20 -14.11 -34.20
CA ASN A 23 -8.94 -15.21 -33.55
C ASN A 23 -10.43 -14.84 -33.48
N LYS A 24 -11.28 -15.73 -34.00
CA LYS A 24 -12.73 -15.47 -34.12
C LYS A 24 -13.42 -15.26 -32.76
N ASN A 25 -13.00 -16.00 -31.76
CA ASN A 25 -13.60 -15.86 -30.40
C ASN A 25 -13.23 -14.51 -29.77
N GLU A 26 -11.97 -14.08 -29.93
CA GLU A 26 -11.52 -12.77 -29.43
C GLU A 26 -12.30 -11.65 -30.13
N VAL A 27 -12.46 -11.74 -31.46
CA VAL A 27 -13.26 -10.78 -32.25
C VAL A 27 -14.68 -10.69 -31.69
N LYS A 28 -15.34 -11.86 -31.53
CA LYS A 28 -16.73 -11.93 -31.06
C LYS A 28 -16.89 -11.29 -29.67
N GLN A 29 -15.94 -11.59 -28.73
CA GLN A 29 -16.00 -11.05 -27.37
C GLN A 29 -15.77 -9.54 -27.33
N LEU A 30 -14.81 -9.04 -28.12
CA LEU A 30 -14.57 -7.60 -28.25
C LEU A 30 -15.76 -6.86 -28.83
N GLN A 31 -16.37 -7.41 -29.89
CA GLN A 31 -17.59 -6.86 -30.50
C GLN A 31 -18.75 -6.83 -29.49
N ALA A 32 -18.92 -7.90 -28.73
CA ALA A 32 -19.96 -7.97 -27.69
C ALA A 32 -19.78 -6.90 -26.62
N PHE A 33 -18.54 -6.64 -26.19
CA PHE A 33 -18.26 -5.58 -25.23
C PHE A 33 -18.49 -4.19 -25.85
N ALA A 34 -18.06 -3.98 -27.10
CA ALA A 34 -18.22 -2.71 -27.79
C ALA A 34 -19.71 -2.34 -28.00
N ALA A 35 -20.58 -3.35 -28.10
CA ALA A 35 -22.03 -3.13 -28.28
C ALA A 35 -22.75 -2.76 -26.97
N GLN A 36 -22.14 -2.95 -25.80
CA GLN A 36 -22.78 -2.61 -24.52
C GLN A 36 -22.87 -1.09 -24.32
N THR A 37 -23.84 -0.66 -23.52
CA THR A 37 -24.04 0.76 -23.16
C THR A 37 -22.86 1.29 -22.36
N SER A 38 -22.32 2.42 -22.77
CA SER A 38 -21.22 3.09 -22.08
C SER A 38 -21.72 3.91 -20.88
N GLU A 39 -20.80 4.38 -20.04
CA GLU A 39 -21.14 5.17 -18.84
C GLU A 39 -21.89 6.47 -19.17
N LYS A 40 -21.62 7.07 -20.31
CA LYS A 40 -22.20 8.37 -20.71
C LYS A 40 -23.38 8.22 -21.67
N GLY A 41 -23.85 7.01 -21.91
CA GLY A 41 -24.86 6.72 -22.94
C GLY A 41 -24.21 6.43 -24.28
N GLY A 42 -24.99 5.92 -25.21
CA GLY A 42 -24.42 5.34 -26.45
C GLY A 42 -23.74 4.02 -26.14
N THR A 43 -22.89 3.53 -27.00
CA THR A 43 -22.21 2.25 -26.86
C THR A 43 -20.75 2.44 -26.41
N ASN A 44 -20.13 1.36 -25.90
CA ASN A 44 -18.69 1.33 -25.64
C ASN A 44 -17.89 1.56 -26.94
N GLY A 45 -18.42 1.05 -28.08
CA GLY A 45 -17.79 1.27 -29.36
C GLY A 45 -17.75 2.74 -29.76
N GLU A 46 -18.83 3.46 -29.48
CA GLU A 46 -18.87 4.92 -29.69
C GLU A 46 -17.89 5.64 -28.76
N ALA A 47 -17.84 5.23 -27.51
CA ALA A 47 -16.91 5.80 -26.53
C ALA A 47 -15.44 5.57 -26.93
N LEU A 48 -15.16 4.42 -27.56
CA LEU A 48 -13.83 4.07 -28.10
C LEU A 48 -13.59 4.65 -29.48
N LYS A 49 -14.58 5.35 -30.07
CA LYS A 49 -14.52 5.94 -31.41
C LYS A 49 -14.27 4.88 -32.50
N ILE A 50 -14.84 3.69 -32.33
CA ILE A 50 -14.68 2.60 -33.31
C ILE A 50 -15.46 2.93 -34.56
N THR A 51 -14.78 2.94 -35.70
CA THR A 51 -15.39 3.19 -37.02
C THR A 51 -15.70 1.91 -37.79
N ASP A 52 -14.98 0.83 -37.46
CA ASP A 52 -15.21 -0.48 -38.09
C ASP A 52 -15.32 -1.55 -37.01
N MET A 53 -16.54 -1.94 -36.71
CA MET A 53 -16.82 -2.96 -35.69
C MET A 53 -16.34 -4.35 -36.11
N SER A 54 -16.12 -4.57 -37.41
CA SER A 54 -15.71 -5.88 -37.91
C SER A 54 -14.22 -6.17 -37.75
N SER A 55 -13.41 -5.12 -37.44
CA SER A 55 -11.94 -5.22 -37.47
C SER A 55 -11.31 -4.73 -36.14
N PRO A 56 -11.45 -5.50 -35.01
CA PRO A 56 -10.89 -5.06 -33.74
C PRO A 56 -9.38 -4.80 -33.74
N SER A 57 -8.63 -5.35 -34.68
CA SER A 57 -7.19 -5.06 -34.82
C SER A 57 -6.92 -3.59 -35.18
N THR A 58 -7.93 -2.85 -35.63
CA THR A 58 -7.79 -1.41 -35.92
C THR A 58 -8.25 -0.50 -34.79
N TRP A 59 -8.81 -1.07 -33.72
CA TRP A 59 -9.34 -0.28 -32.60
C TRP A 59 -8.21 0.31 -31.78
N GLU A 60 -8.32 1.61 -31.48
CA GLU A 60 -7.35 2.29 -30.61
C GLU A 60 -7.23 1.54 -29.27
N GLY A 61 -6.01 1.28 -28.84
CA GLY A 61 -5.74 0.61 -27.56
C GLY A 61 -5.70 -0.92 -27.64
N ILE A 62 -5.97 -1.51 -28.81
CA ILE A 62 -5.78 -2.96 -29.02
C ILE A 62 -4.43 -3.18 -29.71
N THR A 63 -3.65 -4.12 -29.21
CA THR A 63 -2.42 -4.59 -29.88
C THR A 63 -2.60 -6.05 -30.27
N VAL A 64 -2.32 -6.37 -31.52
CA VAL A 64 -2.47 -7.72 -32.07
C VAL A 64 -1.12 -8.21 -32.61
N GLU A 65 -0.76 -9.44 -32.25
CA GLU A 65 0.42 -10.13 -32.78
C GLU A 65 -0.01 -11.53 -33.25
N ASN A 66 0.34 -11.88 -34.46
CA ASN A 66 0.01 -13.20 -35.04
C ASN A 66 -1.49 -13.56 -34.89
N GLY A 67 -2.36 -12.58 -35.14
CA GLY A 67 -3.80 -12.78 -35.08
C GLY A 67 -4.38 -12.94 -33.68
N ARG A 68 -3.62 -12.68 -32.64
CA ARG A 68 -4.07 -12.76 -31.25
C ARG A 68 -3.89 -11.41 -30.56
N VAL A 69 -4.84 -11.04 -29.73
CA VAL A 69 -4.74 -9.83 -28.89
C VAL A 69 -3.67 -10.06 -27.83
N VAL A 70 -2.68 -9.15 -27.75
CA VAL A 70 -1.61 -9.22 -26.75
C VAL A 70 -1.72 -8.11 -25.72
N ALA A 71 -2.41 -7.00 -26.03
CA ALA A 71 -2.62 -5.92 -25.07
C ALA A 71 -3.92 -5.18 -25.32
N ILE A 72 -4.54 -4.71 -24.23
CA ILE A 72 -5.73 -3.85 -24.24
C ILE A 72 -5.42 -2.65 -23.36
N GLN A 73 -5.53 -1.43 -23.91
CA GLN A 73 -5.23 -0.18 -23.19
C GLN A 73 -6.39 0.80 -23.38
N TRP A 74 -7.42 0.65 -22.55
CA TRP A 74 -8.66 1.42 -22.61
C TRP A 74 -8.89 2.23 -21.33
N LYS A 75 -7.83 2.81 -20.79
CA LYS A 75 -7.91 3.64 -19.59
C LYS A 75 -8.71 4.92 -19.84
N ASP A 76 -9.65 5.22 -18.93
CA ASP A 76 -10.39 6.51 -18.90
C ASP A 76 -11.16 6.77 -20.20
N LYS A 77 -11.93 5.77 -20.65
CA LYS A 77 -12.73 5.81 -21.89
C LYS A 77 -14.24 5.78 -21.63
N HIS A 78 -14.69 5.91 -20.36
CA HIS A 78 -16.11 5.89 -19.97
C HIS A 78 -16.81 4.57 -20.34
N LEU A 79 -16.06 3.47 -20.36
CA LEU A 79 -16.60 2.15 -20.69
C LEU A 79 -17.41 1.60 -19.53
N ALA A 80 -18.41 0.77 -19.82
CA ALA A 80 -19.25 0.16 -18.78
C ALA A 80 -19.66 -1.26 -19.18
N GLY A 81 -20.27 -1.98 -18.23
CA GLY A 81 -20.77 -3.32 -18.45
C GLY A 81 -19.77 -4.41 -18.14
N GLU A 82 -19.91 -5.54 -18.82
CA GLU A 82 -19.16 -6.76 -18.53
C GLU A 82 -18.10 -7.02 -19.59
N LEU A 83 -16.84 -7.05 -19.20
CA LEU A 83 -15.71 -7.30 -20.11
C LEU A 83 -15.29 -8.76 -20.00
N ASN A 84 -15.63 -9.53 -21.02
CA ASN A 84 -15.21 -10.93 -21.09
C ASN A 84 -14.01 -11.08 -22.03
N LEU A 85 -12.88 -11.47 -21.46
CA LEU A 85 -11.63 -11.73 -22.18
C LEU A 85 -11.21 -13.19 -22.08
N SER A 86 -12.10 -14.08 -21.59
CA SER A 86 -11.72 -15.48 -21.33
C SER A 86 -11.18 -16.16 -22.61
N GLY A 87 -10.04 -16.82 -22.46
CA GLY A 87 -9.40 -17.55 -23.54
C GLY A 87 -8.53 -16.69 -24.47
N PHE A 88 -8.23 -15.45 -24.06
CA PHE A 88 -7.26 -14.61 -24.79
C PHE A 88 -5.84 -15.07 -24.44
N THR A 89 -5.48 -16.28 -24.88
CA THR A 89 -4.29 -16.99 -24.40
C THR A 89 -2.96 -16.31 -24.70
N ALA A 90 -2.93 -15.31 -25.59
CA ALA A 90 -1.74 -14.51 -25.90
C ALA A 90 -1.73 -13.15 -25.17
N LEU A 91 -2.83 -12.82 -24.47
CA LEU A 91 -2.99 -11.52 -23.81
C LEU A 91 -2.01 -11.38 -22.64
N LYS A 92 -1.17 -10.35 -22.70
CA LYS A 92 -0.11 -10.10 -21.70
C LYS A 92 -0.46 -8.94 -20.77
N LYS A 93 -1.16 -7.94 -21.29
CA LYS A 93 -1.40 -6.70 -20.52
C LYS A 93 -2.79 -6.15 -20.78
N VAL A 94 -3.48 -5.81 -19.69
CA VAL A 94 -4.79 -5.14 -19.74
C VAL A 94 -4.76 -3.92 -18.84
N ASP A 95 -5.06 -2.74 -19.37
CA ASP A 95 -5.33 -1.55 -18.59
C ASP A 95 -6.68 -0.98 -19.00
N VAL A 96 -7.68 -1.24 -18.17
CA VAL A 96 -9.05 -0.71 -18.34
C VAL A 96 -9.42 0.17 -17.14
N SER A 97 -8.42 0.76 -16.51
CA SER A 97 -8.61 1.58 -15.30
C SER A 97 -9.42 2.85 -15.62
N ARG A 98 -10.08 3.40 -14.58
CA ARG A 98 -10.88 4.63 -14.66
C ARG A 98 -12.02 4.52 -15.68
N ASN A 99 -12.85 3.48 -15.49
CA ASN A 99 -14.05 3.25 -16.30
C ASN A 99 -15.23 2.93 -15.35
N ALA A 100 -16.30 2.41 -15.88
CA ALA A 100 -17.48 1.99 -15.10
C ALA A 100 -17.79 0.51 -15.32
N ILE A 101 -16.76 -0.30 -15.60
CA ILE A 101 -16.89 -1.74 -15.86
C ILE A 101 -17.34 -2.43 -14.56
N THR A 102 -18.28 -3.35 -14.67
CA THR A 102 -18.91 -4.02 -13.53
C THR A 102 -18.42 -5.45 -13.32
N SER A 103 -17.90 -6.08 -14.37
CA SER A 103 -17.38 -7.46 -14.28
C SER A 103 -16.24 -7.65 -15.29
N ILE A 104 -15.22 -8.38 -14.89
CA ILE A 104 -14.11 -8.78 -15.78
C ILE A 104 -13.88 -10.28 -15.63
N ASN A 105 -13.78 -10.98 -16.77
CA ASN A 105 -13.45 -12.40 -16.79
C ASN A 105 -12.20 -12.60 -17.66
N VAL A 106 -11.11 -13.07 -17.06
CA VAL A 106 -9.85 -13.38 -17.76
C VAL A 106 -9.48 -14.87 -17.63
N THR A 107 -10.48 -15.73 -17.48
CA THR A 107 -10.25 -17.18 -17.35
C THR A 107 -9.48 -17.74 -18.54
N GLY A 108 -8.41 -18.46 -18.26
CA GLY A 108 -7.60 -19.13 -19.27
C GLY A 108 -6.58 -18.25 -19.96
N ASP A 109 -6.43 -17.00 -19.54
CA ASP A 109 -5.43 -16.08 -20.10
C ASP A 109 -4.08 -16.34 -19.42
N ALA A 110 -3.46 -17.44 -19.81
CA ALA A 110 -2.26 -17.94 -19.15
C ALA A 110 -1.02 -17.05 -19.33
N ALA A 111 -1.02 -16.20 -20.36
CA ALA A 111 0.08 -15.26 -20.63
C ALA A 111 -0.10 -13.91 -19.93
N LEU A 112 -1.28 -13.67 -19.31
CA LEU A 112 -1.60 -12.37 -18.70
C LEU A 112 -0.69 -12.12 -17.49
N SER A 113 0.19 -11.13 -17.61
CA SER A 113 1.13 -10.77 -16.56
C SER A 113 0.71 -9.51 -15.80
N ASN A 114 -0.05 -8.62 -16.42
CA ASN A 114 -0.41 -7.34 -15.81
C ASN A 114 -1.88 -7.02 -16.08
N LEU A 115 -2.66 -6.87 -14.99
CA LEU A 115 -4.07 -6.47 -15.07
C LEU A 115 -4.31 -5.25 -14.20
N ASN A 116 -4.61 -4.13 -14.84
CA ASN A 116 -5.03 -2.91 -14.16
C ASN A 116 -6.50 -2.62 -14.47
N ALA A 117 -7.36 -2.91 -13.49
CA ALA A 117 -8.79 -2.65 -13.56
C ALA A 117 -9.24 -1.69 -12.43
N SER A 118 -8.30 -0.89 -11.93
CA SER A 118 -8.56 0.02 -10.81
C SER A 118 -9.53 1.13 -11.19
N ARG A 119 -10.25 1.66 -10.18
CA ARG A 119 -11.21 2.76 -10.36
C ARG A 119 -12.27 2.40 -11.40
N ASN A 120 -13.00 1.34 -11.08
CA ASN A 120 -14.16 0.85 -11.86
C ASN A 120 -15.34 0.63 -10.89
N LYS A 121 -16.32 -0.12 -11.32
CA LYS A 121 -17.50 -0.50 -10.51
C LYS A 121 -17.56 -2.01 -10.37
N LEU A 122 -16.39 -2.69 -10.39
CA LEU A 122 -16.31 -4.15 -10.38
C LEU A 122 -16.94 -4.72 -9.11
N SER A 123 -17.93 -5.57 -9.29
CA SER A 123 -18.46 -6.44 -8.24
C SER A 123 -18.03 -7.89 -8.49
N ASN A 124 -17.45 -8.18 -9.64
CA ASN A 124 -16.98 -9.52 -9.98
C ASN A 124 -15.70 -9.45 -10.80
N LEU A 125 -14.70 -10.25 -10.39
CA LEU A 125 -13.46 -10.46 -11.14
C LEU A 125 -13.18 -11.97 -11.16
N THR A 126 -13.20 -12.58 -12.34
CA THR A 126 -12.94 -14.02 -12.47
C THR A 126 -11.50 -14.22 -12.95
N LEU A 127 -10.70 -14.82 -12.07
CA LEU A 127 -9.32 -15.22 -12.30
C LEU A 127 -9.25 -16.75 -12.24
N SER A 128 -8.81 -17.40 -13.30
CA SER A 128 -8.59 -18.86 -13.29
C SER A 128 -7.63 -19.21 -14.43
N GLY A 129 -6.55 -19.88 -14.11
CA GLY A 129 -5.54 -20.22 -15.09
C GLY A 129 -4.62 -19.07 -15.48
N ASN A 130 -4.58 -17.99 -14.69
CA ASN A 130 -3.75 -16.80 -14.96
C ASN A 130 -2.36 -16.99 -14.33
N THR A 131 -1.66 -18.02 -14.80
CA THR A 131 -0.42 -18.50 -14.15
C THR A 131 0.77 -17.55 -14.32
N ALA A 132 0.73 -16.63 -15.28
CA ALA A 132 1.79 -15.64 -15.49
C ALA A 132 1.54 -14.32 -14.75
N LEU A 133 0.40 -14.17 -14.04
CA LEU A 133 0.02 -12.88 -13.45
C LEU A 133 1.00 -12.47 -12.35
N THR A 134 1.68 -11.33 -12.56
CA THR A 134 2.64 -10.75 -11.61
C THR A 134 2.10 -9.49 -10.94
N ASP A 135 1.26 -8.72 -11.66
CA ASP A 135 0.80 -7.41 -11.19
C ASP A 135 -0.72 -7.32 -11.34
N LEU A 136 -1.41 -7.20 -10.21
CA LEU A 136 -2.86 -7.06 -10.18
C LEU A 136 -3.25 -5.80 -9.43
N SER A 137 -3.86 -4.83 -10.14
CA SER A 137 -4.36 -3.59 -9.57
C SER A 137 -5.86 -3.51 -9.77
N ILE A 138 -6.61 -3.65 -8.67
CA ILE A 138 -8.08 -3.65 -8.66
C ILE A 138 -8.63 -2.66 -7.61
N TYR A 139 -7.80 -1.66 -7.22
CA TYR A 139 -8.19 -0.73 -6.16
C TYR A 139 -9.35 0.19 -6.60
N ARG A 140 -10.11 0.64 -5.60
CA ARG A 140 -11.32 1.47 -5.81
C ARG A 140 -12.32 0.79 -6.74
N ASN A 141 -12.85 -0.32 -6.24
CA ASN A 141 -13.93 -1.11 -6.86
C ASN A 141 -14.96 -1.49 -5.79
N ARG A 142 -15.79 -2.48 -6.07
CA ARG A 142 -16.85 -2.95 -5.15
C ARG A 142 -16.74 -4.46 -4.91
N LEU A 143 -15.52 -4.99 -5.02
CA LEU A 143 -15.26 -6.42 -4.87
C LEU A 143 -15.41 -6.81 -3.40
N THR A 144 -16.10 -7.92 -3.17
CA THR A 144 -16.24 -8.54 -1.83
C THR A 144 -15.28 -9.72 -1.66
N ASP A 145 -14.75 -10.24 -2.75
CA ASP A 145 -13.75 -11.33 -2.72
C ASP A 145 -12.87 -11.28 -3.97
N VAL A 146 -11.76 -11.98 -3.92
CA VAL A 146 -10.89 -12.22 -5.07
C VAL A 146 -10.21 -13.57 -4.89
N ASN A 147 -10.31 -14.44 -5.89
CA ASN A 147 -9.69 -15.76 -5.85
C ASN A 147 -8.29 -15.70 -6.47
N LEU A 148 -7.27 -15.86 -5.64
CA LEU A 148 -5.86 -15.78 -6.05
C LEU A 148 -5.17 -17.15 -6.11
N THR A 149 -5.91 -18.26 -6.01
CA THR A 149 -5.32 -19.61 -5.92
C THR A 149 -4.55 -20.02 -7.17
N ASN A 150 -4.85 -19.41 -8.30
CA ASN A 150 -4.20 -19.73 -9.60
C ASN A 150 -3.25 -18.65 -10.09
N THR A 151 -2.68 -17.87 -9.17
CA THR A 151 -1.74 -16.78 -9.52
C THR A 151 -0.39 -16.98 -8.79
N PRO A 152 0.33 -18.08 -9.09
CA PRO A 152 1.54 -18.45 -8.31
C PRO A 152 2.71 -17.47 -8.47
N LEU A 153 2.70 -16.59 -9.46
CA LEU A 153 3.77 -15.61 -9.70
C LEU A 153 3.40 -14.21 -9.24
N LEU A 154 2.27 -14.05 -8.55
CA LEU A 154 1.79 -12.72 -8.14
C LEU A 154 2.82 -12.05 -7.23
N THR A 155 3.29 -10.88 -7.65
CA THR A 155 4.34 -10.11 -6.99
C THR A 155 3.77 -8.85 -6.34
N ASN A 156 2.82 -8.20 -7.02
CA ASN A 156 2.22 -6.95 -6.57
C ASN A 156 0.70 -7.05 -6.61
N LEU A 157 0.05 -6.86 -5.46
CA LEU A 157 -1.40 -6.81 -5.35
C LEU A 157 -1.83 -5.49 -4.73
N ASN A 158 -2.58 -4.70 -5.49
CA ASN A 158 -3.27 -3.54 -4.94
C ASN A 158 -4.77 -3.75 -5.07
N CYS A 159 -5.41 -4.12 -3.96
CA CYS A 159 -6.85 -4.32 -3.88
C CYS A 159 -7.52 -3.32 -2.92
N SER A 160 -6.84 -2.21 -2.61
CA SER A 160 -7.32 -1.23 -1.63
C SER A 160 -8.65 -0.60 -2.06
N ASN A 161 -9.39 -0.10 -1.07
CA ASN A 161 -10.68 0.58 -1.29
C ASN A 161 -11.65 -0.33 -2.09
N ASN A 162 -11.92 -1.49 -1.51
CA ASN A 162 -12.93 -2.46 -1.96
C ASN A 162 -13.84 -2.82 -0.77
N LEU A 163 -14.57 -3.89 -0.86
CA LEU A 163 -15.56 -4.28 0.16
C LEU A 163 -15.24 -5.65 0.79
N PHE A 164 -13.96 -5.99 0.84
CA PHE A 164 -13.52 -7.26 1.43
C PHE A 164 -13.73 -7.24 2.94
N VAL A 165 -14.35 -8.28 3.48
CA VAL A 165 -14.43 -8.50 4.94
C VAL A 165 -13.26 -9.37 5.39
N GLU A 166 -12.82 -10.27 4.53
CA GLU A 166 -11.68 -11.15 4.77
C GLU A 166 -10.79 -11.20 3.53
N LEU A 167 -9.50 -11.34 3.73
CA LEU A 167 -8.54 -11.54 2.64
C LEU A 167 -7.45 -12.48 3.10
N SER A 168 -7.18 -13.50 2.29
CA SER A 168 -6.04 -14.38 2.54
C SER A 168 -5.13 -14.41 1.32
N VAL A 169 -3.85 -14.13 1.57
CA VAL A 169 -2.77 -14.34 0.61
C VAL A 169 -1.75 -15.33 1.20
N ALA A 170 -2.17 -16.14 2.15
CA ALA A 170 -1.28 -17.08 2.86
C ALA A 170 -0.47 -17.93 1.87
N ASN A 171 0.82 -18.05 2.14
CA ASN A 171 1.77 -18.82 1.33
C ASN A 171 1.94 -18.29 -0.10
N ALA A 172 1.60 -17.02 -0.35
CA ALA A 172 1.95 -16.36 -1.61
C ALA A 172 3.44 -16.01 -1.57
N THR A 173 4.27 -17.00 -1.86
CA THR A 173 5.74 -16.93 -1.64
C THR A 173 6.45 -15.96 -2.58
N THR A 174 5.81 -15.50 -3.66
CA THR A 174 6.36 -14.51 -4.60
C THR A 174 5.90 -13.08 -4.30
N LEU A 175 4.87 -12.92 -3.44
CA LEU A 175 4.25 -11.62 -3.19
C LEU A 175 5.21 -10.69 -2.45
N LYS A 176 5.48 -9.52 -3.02
CA LYS A 176 6.40 -8.50 -2.45
C LYS A 176 5.65 -7.30 -1.92
N THR A 177 4.52 -6.94 -2.54
CA THR A 177 3.73 -5.79 -2.12
C THR A 177 2.25 -6.18 -2.04
N LEU A 178 1.66 -5.92 -0.87
CA LEU A 178 0.22 -6.03 -0.66
C LEU A 178 -0.31 -4.69 -0.16
N ASN A 179 -1.24 -4.11 -0.92
CA ASN A 179 -2.00 -2.96 -0.46
C ASN A 179 -3.48 -3.33 -0.43
N CYS A 180 -4.03 -3.45 0.79
CA CYS A 180 -5.43 -3.76 1.04
C CYS A 180 -6.05 -2.73 2.00
N GLN A 181 -5.57 -1.47 1.95
CA GLN A 181 -6.08 -0.39 2.79
C GLN A 181 -7.54 -0.07 2.45
N GLY A 182 -8.33 0.30 3.46
CA GLY A 182 -9.69 0.80 3.27
C GLY A 182 -10.66 -0.22 2.68
N CYS A 183 -10.54 -1.48 3.10
CA CYS A 183 -11.36 -2.57 2.57
C CYS A 183 -12.42 -3.08 3.56
N HIS A 184 -12.46 -2.55 4.79
CA HIS A 184 -13.35 -3.02 5.87
C HIS A 184 -12.94 -4.41 6.42
N LEU A 185 -11.70 -4.83 6.22
CA LEU A 185 -11.21 -6.16 6.62
C LEU A 185 -11.32 -6.37 8.13
N GLU A 186 -11.97 -7.45 8.52
CA GLU A 186 -11.99 -7.96 9.88
C GLU A 186 -10.93 -9.05 10.07
N ALA A 187 -10.49 -9.68 8.96
CA ALA A 187 -9.43 -10.69 8.99
C ALA A 187 -8.50 -10.56 7.77
N LEU A 188 -7.20 -10.62 8.02
CA LEU A 188 -6.16 -10.61 6.98
C LEU A 188 -5.14 -11.70 7.30
N ASN A 189 -4.92 -12.61 6.35
CA ASN A 189 -3.94 -13.68 6.51
C ASN A 189 -2.79 -13.50 5.51
N VAL A 190 -1.60 -13.18 6.03
CA VAL A 190 -0.36 -13.03 5.25
C VAL A 190 0.68 -14.08 5.64
N GLU A 191 0.29 -15.09 6.42
CA GLU A 191 1.21 -16.11 6.94
C GLU A 191 1.98 -16.79 5.80
N GLY A 192 3.30 -16.89 5.95
CA GLY A 192 4.15 -17.57 4.98
C GLY A 192 4.42 -16.81 3.71
N CYS A 193 4.10 -15.50 3.65
CA CYS A 193 4.45 -14.65 2.51
C CYS A 193 5.92 -14.24 2.62
N ALA A 194 6.82 -15.19 2.37
CA ALA A 194 8.24 -15.05 2.69
C ALA A 194 8.97 -13.93 1.94
N GLN A 195 8.44 -13.46 0.81
CA GLN A 195 9.05 -12.37 0.05
C GLN A 195 8.38 -11.02 0.29
N LEU A 196 7.39 -10.96 1.21
CA LEU A 196 6.61 -9.74 1.45
C LEU A 196 7.49 -8.66 2.05
N LYS A 197 7.60 -7.53 1.36
CA LYS A 197 8.39 -6.35 1.77
C LYS A 197 7.51 -5.20 2.20
N ASN A 198 6.38 -5.00 1.51
CA ASN A 198 5.50 -3.86 1.75
C ASN A 198 4.10 -4.37 2.06
N LEU A 199 3.64 -4.11 3.28
CA LEU A 199 2.29 -4.46 3.73
C LEU A 199 1.57 -3.18 4.17
N TYR A 200 0.57 -2.78 3.40
CA TYR A 200 -0.28 -1.63 3.69
C TYR A 200 -1.70 -2.14 3.94
N CYS A 201 -2.11 -2.22 5.19
CA CYS A 201 -3.42 -2.72 5.60
C CYS A 201 -4.14 -1.76 6.57
N GLY A 202 -3.82 -0.47 6.49
CA GLY A 202 -4.49 0.55 7.28
C GLY A 202 -5.95 0.75 6.88
N TYR A 203 -6.70 1.51 7.69
CA TYR A 203 -8.10 1.87 7.42
C TYR A 203 -8.98 0.63 7.23
N ASN A 204 -8.88 -0.32 8.19
CA ASN A 204 -9.66 -1.55 8.21
C ASN A 204 -10.28 -1.77 9.61
N LYS A 205 -10.71 -2.98 9.92
CA LYS A 205 -11.29 -3.33 11.22
C LYS A 205 -10.55 -4.49 11.86
N LEU A 206 -9.26 -4.60 11.55
CA LEU A 206 -8.44 -5.71 12.07
C LEU A 206 -8.27 -5.58 13.58
N THR A 207 -8.51 -6.68 14.31
CA THR A 207 -8.27 -6.74 15.75
C THR A 207 -6.94 -7.43 16.05
N THR A 208 -6.41 -8.17 15.10
CA THR A 208 -5.13 -8.87 15.21
C THR A 208 -4.55 -9.12 13.82
N ILE A 209 -3.26 -9.43 13.76
CA ILE A 209 -2.60 -9.89 12.55
C ILE A 209 -1.47 -10.86 12.92
N ASN A 210 -1.33 -11.93 12.14
CA ASN A 210 -0.25 -12.90 12.30
C ASN A 210 0.87 -12.59 11.29
N LEU A 211 2.06 -12.31 11.81
CA LEU A 211 3.23 -11.96 10.98
C LEU A 211 4.23 -13.12 10.85
N PHE A 212 3.79 -14.34 11.12
CA PHE A 212 4.65 -15.52 10.97
C PHE A 212 5.01 -15.75 9.50
N GLY A 213 6.31 -15.86 9.23
CA GLY A 213 6.80 -16.15 7.88
C GLY A 213 6.92 -14.91 6.98
N VAL A 214 6.93 -13.68 7.57
CA VAL A 214 7.11 -12.43 6.79
C VAL A 214 8.39 -11.69 7.20
N GLU A 215 9.47 -12.42 7.46
CA GLU A 215 10.71 -11.85 8.02
C GLU A 215 11.38 -10.83 7.10
N ASN A 216 11.01 -10.78 5.82
CA ASN A 216 11.56 -9.79 4.86
C ASN A 216 10.77 -8.47 4.83
N LEU A 217 9.79 -8.33 5.73
CA LEU A 217 8.95 -7.13 5.79
C LEU A 217 9.80 -5.89 6.06
N THR A 218 9.68 -4.88 5.20
CA THR A 218 10.44 -3.63 5.24
C THR A 218 9.54 -2.46 5.65
N ASN A 219 8.34 -2.39 5.09
CA ASN A 219 7.37 -1.34 5.37
C ASN A 219 6.06 -1.98 5.84
N PHE A 220 5.65 -1.65 7.05
CA PHE A 220 4.42 -2.17 7.63
C PHE A 220 3.55 -1.02 8.12
N ASN A 221 2.40 -0.88 7.48
CA ASN A 221 1.40 0.11 7.88
C ASN A 221 0.09 -0.60 8.21
N ILE A 222 -0.34 -0.45 9.49
CA ILE A 222 -1.58 -1.01 10.02
C ILE A 222 -2.38 0.09 10.77
N ASP A 223 -2.20 1.36 10.34
CA ASP A 223 -2.90 2.48 10.97
C ASP A 223 -4.42 2.37 10.81
N ASP A 224 -5.14 3.05 11.68
CA ASP A 224 -6.62 3.11 11.65
C ASP A 224 -7.24 1.71 11.56
N ASN A 225 -7.04 0.94 12.63
CA ASN A 225 -7.60 -0.41 12.82
C ASN A 225 -8.11 -0.55 14.27
N GLU A 226 -8.39 -1.77 14.70
CA GLU A 226 -8.87 -2.05 16.07
C GLU A 226 -7.90 -2.96 16.83
N ILE A 227 -6.61 -2.90 16.48
CA ILE A 227 -5.57 -3.72 17.08
C ILE A 227 -5.43 -3.36 18.56
N SER A 228 -5.61 -4.35 19.43
CA SER A 228 -5.41 -4.16 20.89
C SER A 228 -4.08 -4.73 21.37
N ASN A 229 -3.57 -5.73 20.68
CA ASN A 229 -2.28 -6.37 21.01
C ASN A 229 -1.53 -6.68 19.73
N LEU A 230 -0.25 -6.32 19.69
CA LEU A 230 0.61 -6.60 18.55
C LEU A 230 2.05 -6.80 19.03
N ILE A 231 2.63 -7.92 18.66
CA ILE A 231 4.03 -8.22 18.97
C ILE A 231 4.86 -7.98 17.72
N ILE A 232 5.79 -7.04 17.80
CA ILE A 232 6.75 -6.73 16.74
C ILE A 232 8.11 -7.22 17.22
N SER A 233 8.49 -8.42 16.79
CA SER A 233 9.71 -9.06 17.21
C SER A 233 10.30 -9.91 16.08
N GLY A 234 11.63 -9.82 15.90
CA GLY A 234 12.32 -10.67 14.93
C GLY A 234 12.00 -10.33 13.48
N LEU A 235 11.79 -9.04 13.20
CA LEU A 235 11.62 -8.55 11.84
C LEU A 235 12.86 -7.73 11.46
N PRO A 236 13.96 -8.40 11.10
CA PRO A 236 15.27 -7.73 10.95
C PRO A 236 15.33 -6.72 9.80
N SER A 237 14.45 -6.86 8.82
CA SER A 237 14.39 -5.95 7.66
C SER A 237 13.42 -4.78 7.84
N LEU A 238 12.61 -4.80 8.91
CA LEU A 238 11.56 -3.79 9.13
C LEU A 238 12.20 -2.42 9.34
N SER A 239 11.94 -1.50 8.43
CA SER A 239 12.48 -0.14 8.44
C SER A 239 11.44 0.90 8.89
N THR A 240 10.20 0.74 8.44
CA THR A 240 9.11 1.67 8.78
C THR A 240 7.93 0.91 9.35
N PHE A 241 7.50 1.31 10.55
CA PHE A 241 6.34 0.72 11.22
C PHE A 241 5.37 1.82 11.62
N ILE A 242 4.16 1.76 11.06
CA ILE A 242 3.08 2.73 11.33
C ILE A 242 1.87 1.96 11.87
N CYS A 243 1.47 2.29 13.09
CA CYS A 243 0.35 1.64 13.78
C CYS A 243 -0.52 2.64 14.55
N SER A 244 -0.58 3.87 14.07
CA SER A 244 -1.40 4.92 14.69
C SER A 244 -2.88 4.59 14.63
N ASP A 245 -3.67 5.26 15.46
CA ASP A 245 -5.13 5.13 15.45
C ASP A 245 -5.57 3.67 15.59
N ASN A 246 -5.09 3.04 16.70
CA ASN A 246 -5.47 1.68 17.09
C ASN A 246 -5.90 1.70 18.57
N ARG A 247 -6.00 0.52 19.20
CA ARG A 247 -6.43 0.39 20.60
C ARG A 247 -5.37 -0.32 21.43
N MET A 248 -4.10 -0.17 21.04
CA MET A 248 -3.00 -0.87 21.74
C MET A 248 -2.76 -0.29 23.13
N ASN A 249 -2.70 -1.16 24.11
CA ASN A 249 -2.38 -0.79 25.49
C ASN A 249 -0.86 -0.87 25.77
N THR A 250 -0.19 -1.77 25.09
CA THR A 250 1.27 -1.92 25.17
C THR A 250 1.87 -2.11 23.78
N LEU A 251 3.08 -1.62 23.59
CA LEU A 251 3.85 -1.87 22.37
C LEU A 251 5.30 -2.16 22.77
N ALA A 252 5.80 -3.32 22.36
CA ALA A 252 7.19 -3.71 22.56
C ALA A 252 7.81 -4.03 21.18
N LEU A 253 8.87 -3.33 20.85
CA LEU A 253 9.64 -3.53 19.61
C LEU A 253 10.92 -4.26 19.98
N ARG A 254 11.16 -5.44 19.41
CA ARG A 254 12.29 -6.28 19.76
C ARG A 254 12.99 -6.85 18.52
N ASN A 255 14.31 -6.76 18.50
CA ASN A 255 15.14 -7.39 17.48
C ASN A 255 14.76 -6.96 16.05
N CYS A 256 14.49 -5.64 15.89
CA CYS A 256 14.18 -5.04 14.59
C CYS A 256 15.35 -4.14 14.19
N ASN A 257 16.43 -4.77 13.73
CA ASN A 257 17.72 -4.10 13.56
C ASN A 257 17.72 -3.01 12.47
N ALA A 258 16.82 -3.10 11.49
CA ALA A 258 16.73 -2.10 10.41
C ALA A 258 15.74 -0.97 10.72
N LEU A 259 15.07 -1.01 11.88
CA LEU A 259 13.96 -0.09 12.19
C LEU A 259 14.46 1.34 12.31
N ILE A 260 13.87 2.24 11.53
CA ILE A 260 14.22 3.67 11.44
C ILE A 260 13.05 4.53 11.93
N ASP A 261 11.85 4.28 11.43
CA ASP A 261 10.67 5.10 11.70
C ASP A 261 9.61 4.31 12.45
N VAL A 262 9.17 4.83 13.60
CA VAL A 262 8.08 4.26 14.40
C VAL A 262 7.01 5.32 14.62
N VAL A 263 5.79 5.05 14.17
CA VAL A 263 4.64 5.95 14.37
C VAL A 263 3.53 5.14 15.04
N CYS A 264 3.30 5.40 16.33
CA CYS A 264 2.30 4.70 17.14
C CYS A 264 1.39 5.68 17.89
N SER A 265 1.18 6.86 17.33
CA SER A 265 0.32 7.89 17.92
C SER A 265 -1.16 7.45 17.94
N TYR A 266 -1.95 8.11 18.79
CA TYR A 266 -3.40 7.84 18.88
C TYR A 266 -3.67 6.36 19.17
N ASN A 267 -3.11 5.88 20.29
CA ASN A 267 -3.40 4.57 20.85
C ASN A 267 -3.77 4.75 22.34
N ASP A 268 -3.86 3.65 23.07
CA ASP A 268 -4.11 3.66 24.51
C ASP A 268 -2.86 3.19 25.27
N LEU A 269 -1.66 3.43 24.71
CA LEU A 269 -0.40 2.90 25.24
C LEU A 269 -0.11 3.44 26.64
N THR A 270 -0.04 2.54 27.59
CA THR A 270 0.48 2.81 28.94
C THR A 270 1.97 2.43 29.04
N GLN A 271 2.44 1.58 28.13
CA GLN A 271 3.82 1.13 28.04
C GLN A 271 4.31 1.08 26.61
N PHE A 272 5.48 1.65 26.37
CA PHE A 272 6.18 1.57 25.08
C PHE A 272 7.64 1.24 25.37
N SER A 273 8.15 0.19 24.75
CA SER A 273 9.54 -0.24 24.96
C SER A 273 10.23 -0.63 23.66
N VAL A 274 11.52 -0.40 23.63
CA VAL A 274 12.39 -0.68 22.48
C VAL A 274 13.57 -1.50 22.99
N ASP A 275 13.77 -2.68 22.43
CA ASP A 275 14.84 -3.59 22.82
C ASP A 275 15.55 -4.13 21.58
N ASN A 276 16.84 -3.89 21.49
CA ASN A 276 17.68 -4.33 20.37
C ASN A 276 17.15 -3.84 19.00
N CYS A 277 16.84 -2.51 18.93
CA CYS A 277 16.47 -1.81 17.70
C CYS A 277 17.35 -0.55 17.60
N PRO A 278 18.65 -0.72 17.28
CA PRO A 278 19.65 0.34 17.48
C PRO A 278 19.61 1.48 16.47
N ASN A 279 18.87 1.36 15.37
CA ASN A 279 18.94 2.30 14.26
C ASN A 279 17.76 3.28 14.18
N ILE A 280 16.93 3.33 15.23
CA ILE A 280 15.74 4.21 15.24
C ILE A 280 16.17 5.67 15.13
N GLN A 281 15.53 6.41 14.21
CA GLN A 281 15.78 7.84 13.96
C GLN A 281 14.55 8.70 14.26
N TYR A 282 13.35 8.16 14.14
CA TYR A 282 12.12 8.89 14.35
C TYR A 282 11.14 8.06 15.17
N VAL A 283 10.61 8.68 16.24
CA VAL A 283 9.54 8.07 17.05
C VAL A 283 8.42 9.10 17.22
N ASP A 284 7.21 8.72 16.89
CA ASP A 284 5.99 9.45 17.25
C ASP A 284 5.10 8.53 18.07
N CYS A 285 5.06 8.77 19.37
CA CYS A 285 4.17 8.09 20.31
C CYS A 285 3.21 9.08 20.97
N SER A 286 2.88 10.17 20.28
CA SER A 286 1.97 11.20 20.80
C SER A 286 0.53 10.66 20.95
N TYR A 287 -0.25 11.35 21.77
CA TYR A 287 -1.66 10.99 22.00
C TYR A 287 -1.81 9.54 22.46
N ASN A 288 -1.18 9.25 23.61
CA ASN A 288 -1.24 7.96 24.29
C ASN A 288 -1.44 8.19 25.80
N ASP A 289 -1.27 7.16 26.62
CA ASP A 289 -1.43 7.22 28.07
C ASP A 289 -0.11 6.89 28.81
N LEU A 290 1.02 7.13 28.15
CA LEU A 290 2.36 6.84 28.72
C LEU A 290 2.62 7.68 29.95
N THR A 291 3.02 7.03 31.07
CA THR A 291 3.41 7.71 32.31
C THR A 291 4.92 7.91 32.42
N SER A 292 5.68 7.11 31.69
CA SER A 292 7.13 7.26 31.58
C SER A 292 7.58 6.84 30.18
N LEU A 293 8.70 7.38 29.74
CA LEU A 293 9.30 7.02 28.45
C LEU A 293 10.82 7.07 28.61
N THR A 294 11.45 5.94 28.32
CA THR A 294 12.90 5.80 28.35
C THR A 294 13.36 5.30 26.97
N LEU A 295 14.07 6.17 26.27
CA LEU A 295 14.67 5.86 24.97
C LEU A 295 16.18 6.12 25.01
N SER A 296 16.78 6.08 26.20
CA SER A 296 18.21 6.38 26.40
C SER A 296 19.09 5.43 25.57
N ASN A 297 20.20 5.97 25.07
CA ASN A 297 21.19 5.27 24.25
C ASN A 297 20.69 4.93 22.83
N GLN A 298 19.65 5.60 22.35
CA GLN A 298 19.25 5.52 20.95
C GLN A 298 20.09 6.52 20.13
N THR A 299 21.35 6.17 19.90
CA THR A 299 22.37 7.09 19.38
C THR A 299 22.06 7.66 17.99
N PHE A 300 21.14 7.06 17.26
CA PHE A 300 20.69 7.57 15.94
C PHE A 300 19.35 8.32 15.99
N LEU A 301 18.67 8.34 17.14
CA LEU A 301 17.38 9.03 17.30
C LEU A 301 17.54 10.53 17.03
N GLN A 302 16.84 11.06 16.06
CA GLN A 302 16.91 12.47 15.63
C GLN A 302 15.70 13.28 16.07
N ARG A 303 14.52 12.65 16.08
CA ARG A 303 13.27 13.33 16.42
C ARG A 303 12.38 12.46 17.29
N LEU A 304 11.89 13.05 18.36
CA LEU A 304 10.96 12.38 19.29
C LEU A 304 9.71 13.24 19.44
N ILE A 305 8.56 12.66 19.14
CA ILE A 305 7.23 13.27 19.32
C ILE A 305 6.50 12.44 20.38
N CYS A 306 6.29 13.00 21.56
CA CYS A 306 5.64 12.31 22.68
C CYS A 306 4.63 13.22 23.40
N ASN A 307 4.12 14.22 22.68
CA ASN A 307 3.15 15.16 23.26
C ASN A 307 1.80 14.47 23.52
N ASN A 308 1.00 15.06 24.41
CA ASN A 308 -0.32 14.54 24.78
C ASN A 308 -0.21 13.11 25.32
N ASN A 309 0.53 12.98 26.40
CA ASN A 309 0.68 11.77 27.20
C ASN A 309 0.51 12.11 28.69
N GLN A 310 0.87 11.19 29.57
CA GLN A 310 0.82 11.40 31.01
C GLN A 310 2.22 11.30 31.62
N LEU A 311 3.25 11.64 30.83
CA LEU A 311 4.65 11.48 31.23
C LEU A 311 4.99 12.33 32.46
N THR A 312 5.50 11.69 33.50
CA THR A 312 6.10 12.37 34.66
C THR A 312 7.62 12.36 34.56
N MET A 313 8.17 11.43 33.77
CA MET A 313 9.61 11.32 33.51
C MET A 313 9.85 11.09 32.02
N LEU A 314 10.87 11.75 31.49
CA LEU A 314 11.35 11.54 30.13
C LEU A 314 12.86 11.45 30.15
N ASP A 315 13.42 10.30 29.80
CA ASP A 315 14.86 10.07 29.77
C ASP A 315 15.31 9.75 28.34
N VAL A 316 16.06 10.68 27.74
CA VAL A 316 16.68 10.54 26.43
C VAL A 316 18.21 10.67 26.53
N SER A 317 18.75 10.31 27.70
CA SER A 317 20.20 10.43 27.96
C SER A 317 21.00 9.63 26.93
N PHE A 318 22.08 10.25 26.45
CA PHE A 318 23.02 9.70 25.45
C PHE A 318 22.46 9.52 24.04
N ASP A 319 21.31 10.14 23.75
CA ASP A 319 20.77 10.19 22.36
C ASP A 319 21.48 11.33 21.61
N SER A 320 22.71 11.06 21.22
CA SER A 320 23.62 12.11 20.71
C SER A 320 23.18 12.72 19.37
N ALA A 321 22.39 12.00 18.56
CA ALA A 321 21.88 12.52 17.29
C ALA A 321 20.58 13.34 17.45
N LEU A 322 19.98 13.33 18.65
CA LEU A 322 18.66 13.93 18.88
C LEU A 322 18.72 15.46 18.69
N THR A 323 17.88 15.99 17.79
CA THR A 323 17.81 17.42 17.46
C THR A 323 16.50 18.06 17.90
N TYR A 324 15.42 17.29 17.99
CA TYR A 324 14.09 17.80 18.24
C TYR A 324 13.28 16.90 19.15
N ILE A 325 12.66 17.52 20.17
CA ILE A 325 11.69 16.84 21.05
C ILE A 325 10.40 17.67 21.10
N ASN A 326 9.25 17.03 20.92
CA ASN A 326 7.95 17.61 21.27
C ASN A 326 7.35 16.78 22.40
N CYS A 327 7.40 17.31 23.60
CA CYS A 327 6.83 16.68 24.81
C CYS A 327 5.75 17.57 25.46
N ARG A 328 5.09 18.40 24.68
CA ARG A 328 4.00 19.27 25.15
C ARG A 328 2.85 18.43 25.76
N TYR A 329 2.09 19.08 26.63
CA TYR A 329 0.88 18.45 27.20
C TYR A 329 1.22 17.12 27.89
N ASN A 330 2.09 17.19 28.90
CA ASN A 330 2.50 16.08 29.76
C ASN A 330 2.56 16.58 31.21
N TYR A 331 3.11 15.78 32.11
CA TYR A 331 3.27 16.12 33.51
C TYR A 331 4.74 16.02 33.93
N ILE A 332 5.69 16.25 33.02
CA ILE A 332 7.11 15.99 33.21
C ILE A 332 7.67 16.86 34.31
N THR A 333 8.26 16.19 35.33
CA THR A 333 9.02 16.82 36.42
C THR A 333 10.48 16.35 36.42
N ASP A 334 10.78 15.21 35.76
CA ASP A 334 12.12 14.67 35.62
C ASP A 334 12.44 14.51 34.12
N PHE A 335 13.28 15.40 33.60
CA PHE A 335 13.66 15.40 32.18
C PHE A 335 15.17 15.26 32.07
N ARG A 336 15.62 14.15 31.52
CA ARG A 336 17.05 13.78 31.46
C ARG A 336 17.55 13.82 30.02
N THR A 337 18.53 14.67 29.75
CA THR A 337 19.09 14.91 28.42
C THR A 337 20.63 14.85 28.42
N ILE A 338 21.21 14.14 29.37
CA ILE A 338 22.68 14.03 29.49
C ILE A 338 23.22 13.39 28.21
N GLY A 339 24.20 14.02 27.56
CA GLY A 339 24.82 13.49 26.36
C GLY A 339 24.06 13.77 25.06
N CYS A 340 22.94 14.51 25.11
CA CYS A 340 22.22 14.93 23.91
C CYS A 340 22.87 16.16 23.28
N SER A 341 24.07 16.01 22.76
CA SER A 341 24.92 17.13 22.32
C SER A 341 24.36 17.95 21.15
N ASN A 342 23.48 17.34 20.35
CA ASN A 342 22.90 17.99 19.18
C ASN A 342 21.47 18.53 19.40
N LEU A 343 20.94 18.40 20.62
CA LEU A 343 19.55 18.79 20.91
C LEU A 343 19.40 20.31 20.82
N SER A 344 18.69 20.78 19.81
CA SER A 344 18.55 22.20 19.50
C SER A 344 17.14 22.74 19.73
N MET A 345 16.14 21.90 19.76
CA MET A 345 14.76 22.35 19.93
C MET A 345 13.97 21.40 20.86
N VAL A 346 13.40 21.97 21.91
CA VAL A 346 12.51 21.23 22.82
C VAL A 346 11.19 22.01 22.95
N ALA A 347 10.12 21.41 22.49
CA ALA A 347 8.77 21.96 22.68
C ALA A 347 8.17 21.26 23.91
N CYS A 348 8.15 21.96 25.05
CA CYS A 348 7.77 21.39 26.35
C CYS A 348 6.66 22.16 27.08
N GLN A 349 5.93 23.04 26.38
CA GLN A 349 4.83 23.81 26.97
C GLN A 349 3.75 22.85 27.52
N TRP A 350 3.03 23.32 28.54
CA TRP A 350 1.94 22.56 29.17
C TRP A 350 2.44 21.32 29.93
N ASN A 351 3.58 21.51 30.69
CA ASN A 351 4.11 20.55 31.66
C ASN A 351 4.11 21.21 33.06
N TYR A 352 4.25 20.43 34.16
CA TYR A 352 4.24 20.97 35.50
C TYR A 352 5.56 21.53 35.98
N UNK A 353 6.48 21.10 35.39
CA UNK A 353 7.67 21.35 35.86
C UNK A 353 8.21 22.55 35.36
N TYR A 354 8.79 23.17 36.24
CA TYR A 354 9.86 24.06 35.83
C TYR A 354 11.02 23.22 35.32
N LEU A 355 11.11 22.98 34.05
CA LEU A 355 12.30 22.34 33.51
C LEU A 355 13.50 23.26 33.79
N ARG A 356 14.32 22.91 34.76
CA ARG A 356 15.59 23.58 34.94
C ARG A 356 16.53 23.13 33.82
N GLY A 357 16.61 23.92 32.76
CA GLY A 357 17.63 23.73 31.75
C GLY A 357 19.03 23.84 32.30
N PRO A 358 20.03 23.28 31.63
CA PRO A 358 21.42 23.55 32.03
C PRO A 358 21.63 25.07 32.07
N ARG A 359 22.36 25.52 33.09
CA ARG A 359 22.62 26.95 33.34
C ARG A 359 23.17 27.59 32.06
N GLY A 360 22.38 28.42 31.42
CA GLY A 360 22.83 29.16 30.23
C GLY A 360 21.81 29.45 29.16
N SER A 361 20.59 28.85 29.18
CA SER A 361 19.57 29.17 28.20
C SER A 361 18.39 29.89 28.87
N SER A 362 18.38 31.20 28.73
CA SER A 362 17.28 32.06 29.17
C SER A 362 16.26 32.16 28.06
N SER A 363 15.25 31.37 28.08
CA SER A 363 13.92 31.71 27.55
C SER A 363 12.97 30.50 27.62
N LEU A 364 12.43 30.29 28.80
CA LEU A 364 11.26 29.43 28.94
C LEU A 364 10.13 30.29 29.49
N SER A 365 9.17 30.59 28.64
CA SER A 365 8.02 31.39 29.03
C SER A 365 7.10 30.65 30.01
N SER A 366 6.47 31.41 30.87
CA SER A 366 5.64 30.99 32.00
C SER A 366 4.46 30.08 31.60
N PRO A 367 4.00 29.21 32.50
CA PRO A 367 2.87 28.34 32.22
C PRO A 367 1.55 29.12 32.32
N SER A 368 0.81 29.15 31.21
CA SER A 368 -0.58 29.56 31.28
C SER A 368 -1.45 28.32 31.56
N SER A 369 -2.29 28.44 32.53
CA SER A 369 -3.08 27.39 33.13
C SER A 369 -4.23 26.87 32.27
N ARG A 370 -4.46 25.58 32.40
CA ARG A 370 -5.71 24.85 32.16
C ARG A 370 -6.10 24.39 30.77
N UNK A 371 -6.34 23.18 30.60
CA UNK A 371 -7.30 22.57 30.02
C UNK A 371 -7.02 21.27 29.74
N LEU A 372 -7.62 20.71 30.63
CA LEU A 372 -7.81 19.29 30.44
C LEU A 372 -8.89 19.07 29.38
N PHE A 373 -8.49 18.87 28.14
CA PHE A 373 -9.41 18.25 27.17
C PHE A 373 -8.62 17.28 26.32
N LYS A 374 -8.77 16.02 26.64
CA LYS A 374 -8.50 14.90 25.74
C LYS A 374 -9.79 14.76 24.90
N PRO A 375 -9.80 14.97 23.60
CA PRO A 375 -11.01 14.67 22.84
C PRO A 375 -11.28 13.16 22.96
N ARG A 376 -12.42 12.82 23.50
CA ARG A 376 -12.87 11.42 23.53
C ARG A 376 -13.15 11.00 22.09
N ARG A 377 -12.71 9.79 21.75
CA ARG A 377 -13.11 9.14 20.50
C ARG A 377 -14.64 9.21 20.39
N GLY A 378 -15.16 9.73 19.29
CA GLY A 378 -16.59 9.79 19.06
C GLY A 378 -17.15 11.09 18.54
N UNK A 379 -16.36 12.00 18.35
CA UNK A 379 -16.92 13.05 17.81
C UNK A 379 -16.92 12.90 16.38
N GLU A 380 -17.98 13.07 16.02
CA GLU A 380 -18.21 13.17 14.59
C GLU A 380 -17.32 14.25 13.98
N ILE A 381 -16.52 13.86 13.04
CA ILE A 381 -15.74 14.80 12.21
C ILE A 381 -16.76 15.55 11.34
N PRO A 382 -16.82 16.88 11.40
CA PRO A 382 -17.70 17.61 10.48
C PRO A 382 -17.27 17.34 9.04
N GLU A 383 -18.19 16.88 8.21
CA GLU A 383 -18.00 16.79 6.76
C GLU A 383 -17.71 18.21 6.22
N ARG A 384 -16.45 18.55 6.02
CA ARG A 384 -16.04 19.59 5.05
C ARG A 384 -14.52 19.59 4.87
N LEU A 385 -14.16 19.17 3.81
CA LEU A 385 -13.10 19.68 2.92
C LEU A 385 -12.51 18.55 2.06
N UNK A 386 -12.94 18.68 1.15
CA UNK A 386 -12.60 17.88 0.15
C UNK A 386 -12.12 18.36 -0.97
#